data_706c85d322628a0941d30f305e8449ab
#
_entry.id   706c85d322628a0941d30f305e8449ab
#
_cell.length_a   1.000
_cell.length_b   1.000
_cell.length_c   1.000
_cell.angle_alpha   90.00
_cell.angle_beta   90.00
_cell.angle_gamma   90.00
#
_symmetry.space_group_name_H-M   'P 1'
#
loop_
_entity.id
_entity.type
_entity.pdbx_description
1 polymer ?
#
loop_
_entity_poly.entity_id
_entity_poly.type
_entity_poly.pdbx_seq_one_letter_code
_entity_poly.pdbx_strand_id
1 'polypeptide(L)'
;MTIIRLAIVGLGKVARDQHLPAIAGTERIELAAVASRNASIAGIAHFATLDELLVAAPDIDAVALCTPPQGRHLQAAAALRAGKHVLLEKPPGATVSELNSLNEAARQAGLTLFATWHSRFAPAVEPARSFLGSRKIESVVVDWKEDVRIWHPGQAWIWEPGGLGVFDPGINALSILTRILPRPFFLTRAELSFPCHRAAPIAADLAFSDDSGVSIRAAFDWRQTGAQTWDIRVETDAGCVLLSGGGSRLVCDDRTLVDEKPAEYRGIYRRFVELIAHRESDVDLSPLVHVADAFMLGRRREVEPFIED
;
A
#
# COMPACT_ATOMS: atom_id res chain seq x y z
N MET A 1 5.68 11.34 -27.71
CA MET A 1 6.09 11.03 -26.32
C MET A 1 6.60 9.61 -26.28
N THR A 2 7.75 9.34 -25.64
CA THR A 2 8.41 8.04 -25.63
C THR A 2 7.64 7.04 -24.75
N ILE A 3 7.59 5.77 -25.14
CA ILE A 3 7.05 4.67 -24.31
C ILE A 3 8.05 4.38 -23.21
N ILE A 4 7.57 4.26 -21.97
CA ILE A 4 8.37 3.89 -20.80
C ILE A 4 8.55 2.38 -20.80
N ARG A 5 9.78 1.90 -20.88
CA ARG A 5 10.16 0.50 -20.81
C ARG A 5 10.31 0.09 -19.34
N LEU A 6 9.33 -0.64 -18.81
CA LEU A 6 9.27 -1.03 -17.41
C LEU A 6 9.76 -2.46 -17.21
N ALA A 7 10.48 -2.71 -16.13
CA ALA A 7 10.72 -4.05 -15.63
C ALA A 7 9.98 -4.29 -14.30
N ILE A 8 9.44 -5.51 -14.11
CA ILE A 8 8.92 -5.97 -12.83
C ILE A 8 10.00 -6.77 -12.09
N VAL A 9 10.23 -6.44 -10.83
CA VAL A 9 11.13 -7.17 -9.92
C VAL A 9 10.30 -7.88 -8.86
N GLY A 10 10.32 -9.23 -8.90
CA GLY A 10 9.44 -10.05 -8.08
C GLY A 10 8.10 -10.39 -8.77
N LEU A 11 8.05 -11.54 -9.45
CA LEU A 11 6.85 -11.99 -10.17
C LEU A 11 5.96 -12.88 -9.27
N GLY A 12 5.55 -12.33 -8.12
CA GLY A 12 4.61 -12.96 -7.17
C GLY A 12 3.14 -12.81 -7.57
N LYS A 13 2.23 -13.15 -6.63
CA LYS A 13 0.77 -13.10 -6.85
C LYS A 13 0.32 -11.69 -7.26
N VAL A 14 0.68 -10.65 -6.49
CA VAL A 14 0.25 -9.27 -6.78
C VAL A 14 0.76 -8.79 -8.14
N ALA A 15 1.98 -9.15 -8.52
CA ALA A 15 2.53 -8.79 -9.82
C ALA A 15 1.71 -9.39 -10.97
N ARG A 16 1.32 -10.66 -10.86
CA ARG A 16 0.52 -11.37 -11.88
C ARG A 16 -0.91 -10.89 -11.95
N ASP A 17 -1.56 -10.76 -10.78
CA ASP A 17 -3.00 -10.50 -10.70
C ASP A 17 -3.33 -9.02 -10.94
N GLN A 18 -2.43 -8.12 -10.61
CA GLN A 18 -2.68 -6.67 -10.60
C GLN A 18 -1.77 -5.88 -11.55
N HIS A 19 -0.44 -6.03 -11.42
CA HIS A 19 0.49 -5.21 -12.20
C HIS A 19 0.45 -5.53 -13.70
N LEU A 20 0.51 -6.83 -14.08
CA LEU A 20 0.53 -7.20 -15.49
C LEU A 20 -0.70 -6.72 -16.26
N PRO A 21 -1.96 -6.94 -15.78
CA PRO A 21 -3.14 -6.41 -16.46
C PRO A 21 -3.18 -4.88 -16.50
N ALA A 22 -2.71 -4.21 -15.44
CA ALA A 22 -2.70 -2.75 -15.39
C ALA A 22 -1.69 -2.15 -16.37
N ILE A 23 -0.49 -2.73 -16.48
CA ILE A 23 0.53 -2.31 -17.47
C ILE A 23 -0.03 -2.49 -18.89
N ALA A 24 -0.59 -3.67 -19.20
CA ALA A 24 -1.16 -3.97 -20.52
C ALA A 24 -2.31 -3.01 -20.90
N GLY A 25 -3.02 -2.47 -19.91
CA GLY A 25 -4.14 -1.54 -20.10
C GLY A 25 -3.78 -0.06 -19.95
N THR A 26 -2.49 0.30 -19.81
CA THR A 26 -2.05 1.68 -19.62
C THR A 26 -1.22 2.14 -20.81
N GLU A 27 -1.60 3.28 -21.37
CA GLU A 27 -0.84 3.89 -22.48
C GLU A 27 0.54 4.37 -22.02
N ARG A 28 1.50 4.40 -22.93
CA ARG A 28 2.84 4.95 -22.75
C ARG A 28 3.75 4.20 -21.77
N ILE A 29 3.38 2.99 -21.39
CA ILE A 29 4.23 2.10 -20.60
C ILE A 29 4.11 0.68 -21.15
N GLU A 30 5.22 -0.04 -21.22
CA GLU A 30 5.24 -1.43 -21.66
C GLU A 30 6.09 -2.30 -20.72
N LEU A 31 5.69 -3.54 -20.53
CA LEU A 31 6.51 -4.52 -19.83
C LEU A 31 7.61 -5.00 -20.77
N ALA A 32 8.85 -4.61 -20.50
CA ALA A 32 10.00 -4.95 -21.31
C ALA A 32 10.84 -6.09 -20.71
N ALA A 33 10.85 -6.24 -19.36
CA ALA A 33 11.61 -7.28 -18.69
C ALA A 33 10.98 -7.71 -17.34
N VAL A 34 11.39 -8.87 -16.86
CA VAL A 34 11.07 -9.37 -15.52
C VAL A 34 12.35 -9.87 -14.85
N ALA A 35 12.56 -9.47 -13.57
CA ALA A 35 13.58 -10.05 -12.70
C ALA A 35 12.90 -10.89 -11.61
N SER A 36 13.02 -12.23 -11.67
CA SER A 36 12.40 -13.13 -10.70
C SER A 36 13.10 -14.48 -10.71
N ARG A 37 13.44 -15.00 -9.52
CA ARG A 37 14.14 -16.29 -9.37
C ARG A 37 13.30 -17.50 -9.78
N ASN A 38 11.99 -17.41 -9.58
CA ASN A 38 11.11 -18.58 -9.60
C ASN A 38 10.03 -18.50 -10.70
N ALA A 39 10.03 -17.45 -11.52
CA ALA A 39 8.95 -17.24 -12.47
C ALA A 39 9.38 -16.38 -13.66
N SER A 40 8.84 -16.67 -14.84
CA SER A 40 9.05 -15.94 -16.09
C SER A 40 7.74 -15.73 -16.84
N ILE A 41 7.79 -14.93 -17.90
CA ILE A 41 6.68 -14.66 -18.81
C ILE A 41 7.17 -14.97 -20.24
N ALA A 42 6.41 -15.77 -20.98
CA ALA A 42 6.76 -16.10 -22.37
C ALA A 42 6.83 -14.81 -23.23
N GLY A 43 7.91 -14.69 -24.00
CA GLY A 43 8.14 -13.53 -24.88
C GLY A 43 8.65 -12.26 -24.20
N ILE A 44 8.85 -12.27 -22.87
CA ILE A 44 9.42 -11.14 -22.12
C ILE A 44 10.85 -11.51 -21.66
N ALA A 45 11.77 -10.56 -21.75
CA ALA A 45 13.14 -10.74 -21.27
C ALA A 45 13.13 -11.08 -19.77
N HIS A 46 13.87 -12.13 -19.39
CA HIS A 46 13.88 -12.65 -18.03
C HIS A 46 15.28 -12.69 -17.44
N PHE A 47 15.39 -12.25 -16.18
CA PHE A 47 16.60 -12.23 -15.38
C PHE A 47 16.32 -12.86 -14.01
N ALA A 48 17.31 -13.47 -13.37
CA ALA A 48 17.13 -14.04 -12.04
C ALA A 48 17.09 -12.94 -10.96
N THR A 49 17.85 -11.87 -11.15
CA THR A 49 18.01 -10.78 -10.18
C THR A 49 17.86 -9.40 -10.84
N LEU A 50 17.62 -8.37 -10.01
CA LEU A 50 17.66 -6.98 -10.46
C LEU A 50 19.06 -6.59 -10.97
N ASP A 51 20.12 -7.03 -10.31
CA ASP A 51 21.49 -6.68 -10.69
C ASP A 51 21.83 -7.17 -12.09
N GLU A 52 21.45 -8.43 -12.42
CA GLU A 52 21.60 -8.97 -13.79
C GLU A 52 20.81 -8.13 -14.80
N LEU A 53 19.56 -7.75 -14.47
CA LEU A 53 18.72 -6.91 -15.31
C LEU A 53 19.36 -5.56 -15.57
N LEU A 54 19.84 -4.88 -14.54
CA LEU A 54 20.44 -3.54 -14.65
C LEU A 54 21.69 -3.53 -15.53
N VAL A 55 22.45 -4.62 -15.56
CA VAL A 55 23.64 -4.78 -16.42
C VAL A 55 23.26 -5.13 -17.85
N ALA A 56 22.32 -6.08 -18.02
CA ALA A 56 22.04 -6.68 -19.33
C ALA A 56 20.98 -5.89 -20.15
N ALA A 57 20.14 -5.09 -19.50
CA ALA A 57 19.06 -4.33 -20.14
C ALA A 57 19.14 -2.82 -19.79
N PRO A 58 20.17 -2.10 -20.29
CA PRO A 58 20.36 -0.69 -19.97
C PRO A 58 19.25 0.22 -20.54
N ASP A 59 18.48 -0.24 -21.49
CA ASP A 59 17.37 0.45 -22.15
C ASP A 59 16.04 0.39 -21.36
N ILE A 60 16.00 -0.25 -20.19
CA ILE A 60 14.89 -0.14 -19.24
C ILE A 60 14.88 1.28 -18.66
N ASP A 61 13.72 1.92 -18.60
CA ASP A 61 13.56 3.27 -18.06
C ASP A 61 13.15 3.23 -16.57
N ALA A 62 12.35 2.23 -16.18
CA ALA A 62 11.75 2.16 -14.86
C ALA A 62 11.67 0.72 -14.32
N VAL A 63 11.63 0.60 -12.99
CA VAL A 63 11.39 -0.68 -12.31
C VAL A 63 10.22 -0.59 -11.34
N ALA A 64 9.37 -1.63 -11.30
CA ALA A 64 8.36 -1.85 -10.29
C ALA A 64 8.85 -2.93 -9.33
N LEU A 65 9.08 -2.57 -8.06
CA LEU A 65 9.59 -3.47 -7.03
C LEU A 65 8.42 -4.13 -6.28
N CYS A 66 8.09 -5.37 -6.66
CA CYS A 66 7.01 -6.18 -6.09
C CYS A 66 7.53 -7.28 -5.14
N THR A 67 8.78 -7.19 -4.71
CA THR A 67 9.38 -8.07 -3.69
C THR A 67 8.88 -7.72 -2.29
N PRO A 68 9.01 -8.60 -1.27
CA PRO A 68 8.76 -8.26 0.12
C PRO A 68 9.50 -6.98 0.55
N PRO A 69 8.97 -6.22 1.53
CA PRO A 69 9.56 -4.94 1.94
C PRO A 69 10.97 -5.06 2.52
N GLN A 70 11.28 -6.23 3.14
CA GLN A 70 12.62 -6.50 3.65
C GLN A 70 13.63 -6.55 2.49
N GLY A 71 14.66 -5.70 2.56
CA GLY A 71 15.68 -5.59 1.53
C GLY A 71 15.27 -4.82 0.27
N ARG A 72 14.02 -4.38 0.14
CA ARG A 72 13.55 -3.56 -1.01
C ARG A 72 14.33 -2.26 -1.13
N HIS A 73 14.75 -1.67 0.00
CA HIS A 73 15.61 -0.48 0.02
C HIS A 73 16.88 -0.67 -0.83
N LEU A 74 17.58 -1.80 -0.71
CA LEU A 74 18.79 -2.08 -1.48
C LEU A 74 18.52 -2.15 -2.98
N GLN A 75 17.40 -2.78 -3.37
CA GLN A 75 16.96 -2.87 -4.75
C GLN A 75 16.60 -1.48 -5.32
N ALA A 76 15.84 -0.68 -4.57
CA ALA A 76 15.49 0.68 -4.98
C ALA A 76 16.71 1.56 -5.13
N ALA A 77 17.65 1.51 -4.18
CA ALA A 77 18.89 2.26 -4.24
C ALA A 77 19.77 1.83 -5.44
N ALA A 78 19.82 0.53 -5.77
CA ALA A 78 20.54 0.04 -6.95
C ALA A 78 19.89 0.55 -8.25
N ALA A 79 18.58 0.51 -8.36
CA ALA A 79 17.85 1.01 -9.51
C ALA A 79 18.04 2.54 -9.70
N LEU A 80 17.93 3.32 -8.63
CA LEU A 80 18.18 4.77 -8.69
C LEU A 80 19.61 5.10 -9.10
N ARG A 81 20.61 4.40 -8.56
CA ARG A 81 22.02 4.56 -8.99
C ARG A 81 22.25 4.21 -10.46
N ALA A 82 21.47 3.27 -10.99
CA ALA A 82 21.48 2.90 -12.41
C ALA A 82 20.65 3.84 -13.30
N GLY A 83 20.15 4.95 -12.77
CA GLY A 83 19.37 5.95 -13.52
C GLY A 83 17.93 5.51 -13.83
N LYS A 84 17.34 4.59 -13.06
CA LYS A 84 15.99 4.10 -13.31
C LYS A 84 14.96 4.76 -12.39
N HIS A 85 13.79 5.11 -12.95
CA HIS A 85 12.62 5.48 -12.15
C HIS A 85 12.13 4.27 -11.35
N VAL A 86 11.60 4.49 -10.14
CA VAL A 86 11.23 3.40 -9.23
C VAL A 86 9.81 3.54 -8.75
N LEU A 87 9.04 2.48 -8.93
CA LEU A 87 7.73 2.26 -8.32
C LEU A 87 7.90 1.22 -7.20
N LEU A 88 7.47 1.57 -5.98
CA LEU A 88 7.51 0.71 -4.80
C LEU A 88 6.12 0.18 -4.49
N GLU A 89 5.95 -1.13 -4.50
CA GLU A 89 4.74 -1.75 -3.97
C GLU A 89 4.57 -1.52 -2.47
N LYS A 90 3.31 -1.50 -2.00
CA LYS A 90 3.03 -1.36 -0.56
C LYS A 90 3.43 -2.62 0.23
N PRO A 91 3.83 -2.48 1.48
CA PRO A 91 4.38 -1.25 2.06
C PRO A 91 5.68 -0.88 1.35
N PRO A 92 5.99 0.40 1.13
CA PRO A 92 7.09 0.80 0.25
C PRO A 92 8.49 0.41 0.77
N GLY A 93 8.61 0.09 2.04
CA GLY A 93 9.81 -0.40 2.71
C GLY A 93 9.49 -0.97 4.08
N ALA A 94 10.47 -1.53 4.76
CA ALA A 94 10.35 -2.09 6.09
C ALA A 94 10.37 -1.01 7.19
N THR A 95 10.99 0.13 6.94
CA THR A 95 11.10 1.25 7.88
C THR A 95 10.90 2.61 7.21
N VAL A 96 10.48 3.60 7.99
CA VAL A 96 10.31 4.99 7.51
C VAL A 96 11.65 5.61 7.09
N SER A 97 12.72 5.34 7.82
CA SER A 97 14.04 5.92 7.55
C SER A 97 14.66 5.46 6.22
N GLU A 98 14.41 4.21 5.80
CA GLU A 98 14.83 3.70 4.49
C GLU A 98 14.25 4.56 3.37
N LEU A 99 12.98 4.94 3.48
CA LEU A 99 12.28 5.68 2.44
C LEU A 99 12.70 7.14 2.37
N ASN A 100 13.03 7.76 3.49
CA ASN A 100 13.60 9.11 3.51
C ASN A 100 14.92 9.17 2.73
N SER A 101 15.78 8.18 2.92
CA SER A 101 17.05 8.03 2.19
C SER A 101 16.84 7.85 0.68
N LEU A 102 15.89 7.00 0.29
CA LEU A 102 15.55 6.77 -1.12
C LEU A 102 14.95 8.01 -1.78
N ASN A 103 14.08 8.73 -1.09
CA ASN A 103 13.46 9.95 -1.62
C ASN A 103 14.50 11.03 -1.90
N GLU A 104 15.47 11.20 -0.99
CA GLU A 104 16.57 12.13 -1.20
C GLU A 104 17.46 11.70 -2.40
N ALA A 105 17.78 10.40 -2.50
CA ALA A 105 18.55 9.87 -3.62
C ALA A 105 17.84 10.08 -4.97
N ALA A 106 16.53 9.83 -5.04
CA ALA A 106 15.73 10.06 -6.24
C ALA A 106 15.71 11.54 -6.64
N ARG A 107 15.53 12.44 -5.65
CA ARG A 107 15.54 13.89 -5.87
C ARG A 107 16.88 14.38 -6.42
N GLN A 108 17.99 13.91 -5.85
CA GLN A 108 19.35 14.27 -6.31
C GLN A 108 19.64 13.77 -7.72
N ALA A 109 19.11 12.59 -8.07
CA ALA A 109 19.28 12.01 -9.39
C ALA A 109 18.31 12.56 -10.45
N GLY A 110 17.31 13.37 -10.07
CA GLY A 110 16.25 13.84 -10.97
C GLY A 110 15.34 12.70 -11.46
N LEU A 111 15.21 11.65 -10.65
CA LEU A 111 14.41 10.45 -10.95
C LEU A 111 13.11 10.46 -10.15
N THR A 112 12.13 9.73 -10.66
CA THR A 112 10.86 9.51 -9.99
C THR A 112 10.97 8.34 -9.01
N LEU A 113 10.56 8.58 -7.76
CA LEU A 113 10.26 7.54 -6.78
C LEU A 113 8.77 7.62 -6.44
N PHE A 114 8.06 6.51 -6.57
CA PHE A 114 6.63 6.44 -6.30
C PHE A 114 6.32 5.33 -5.29
N ALA A 115 5.87 5.73 -4.09
CA ALA A 115 5.37 4.80 -3.08
C ALA A 115 3.87 4.56 -3.33
N THR A 116 3.51 3.37 -3.80
CA THR A 116 2.13 3.08 -4.19
C THR A 116 1.26 2.76 -2.99
N TRP A 117 0.22 3.54 -2.82
CA TRP A 117 -0.88 3.24 -1.91
C TRP A 117 -2.09 2.92 -2.77
N HIS A 118 -2.17 1.68 -3.27
CA HIS A 118 -3.18 1.29 -4.29
C HIS A 118 -4.59 1.64 -3.85
N SER A 119 -4.94 1.43 -2.57
CA SER A 119 -6.29 1.70 -2.07
C SER A 119 -6.71 3.18 -2.14
N ARG A 120 -5.76 4.11 -2.29
CA ARG A 120 -6.09 5.53 -2.57
C ARG A 120 -6.70 5.75 -3.95
N PHE A 121 -6.50 4.80 -4.87
CA PHE A 121 -7.05 4.84 -6.22
C PHE A 121 -8.37 4.07 -6.34
N ALA A 122 -8.93 3.59 -5.22
CA ALA A 122 -10.25 2.99 -5.21
C ALA A 122 -11.31 4.06 -5.56
N PRO A 123 -12.38 3.70 -6.32
CA PRO A 123 -13.27 4.66 -6.98
C PRO A 123 -14.00 5.59 -6.02
N ALA A 124 -14.26 5.17 -4.79
CA ALA A 124 -14.96 5.96 -3.78
C ALA A 124 -14.07 6.93 -3.00
N VAL A 125 -12.73 6.84 -3.10
CA VAL A 125 -11.81 7.59 -2.22
C VAL A 125 -11.80 9.09 -2.54
N GLU A 126 -11.64 9.49 -3.78
CA GLU A 126 -11.68 10.92 -4.14
C GLU A 126 -13.07 11.58 -3.98
N PRO A 127 -14.18 10.90 -4.34
CA PRO A 127 -15.52 11.37 -3.98
C PRO A 127 -15.70 11.58 -2.46
N ALA A 128 -15.24 10.60 -1.63
CA ALA A 128 -15.30 10.74 -0.18
C ALA A 128 -14.44 11.90 0.32
N ARG A 129 -13.22 12.05 -0.17
CA ARG A 129 -12.34 13.19 0.15
C ARG A 129 -13.00 14.52 -0.17
N SER A 130 -13.61 14.63 -1.35
CA SER A 130 -14.29 15.86 -1.78
C SER A 130 -15.49 16.17 -0.89
N PHE A 131 -16.26 15.15 -0.50
CA PHE A 131 -17.41 15.31 0.39
C PHE A 131 -16.97 15.75 1.81
N LEU A 132 -15.95 15.10 2.37
CA LEU A 132 -15.46 15.34 3.73
C LEU A 132 -14.68 16.65 3.87
N GLY A 133 -14.08 17.15 2.79
CA GLY A 133 -13.20 18.33 2.81
C GLY A 133 -13.85 19.61 3.32
N SER A 134 -15.19 19.73 3.25
CA SER A 134 -15.96 20.89 3.73
C SER A 134 -16.80 20.58 4.98
N ARG A 135 -16.63 19.40 5.61
CA ARG A 135 -17.45 18.94 6.73
C ARG A 135 -16.66 18.97 8.04
N LYS A 136 -17.39 19.15 9.14
CA LYS A 136 -16.85 18.94 10.47
C LYS A 136 -16.93 17.44 10.78
N ILE A 137 -15.77 16.79 10.91
CA ILE A 137 -15.72 15.40 11.32
C ILE A 137 -16.02 15.30 12.83
N GLU A 138 -16.88 14.37 13.22
CA GLU A 138 -17.25 14.10 14.60
C GLU A 138 -16.58 12.84 15.14
N SER A 139 -16.59 11.76 14.35
CA SER A 139 -15.87 10.54 14.68
C SER A 139 -15.58 9.69 13.43
N VAL A 140 -14.61 8.79 13.55
CA VAL A 140 -14.26 7.82 12.52
C VAL A 140 -14.14 6.44 13.13
N VAL A 141 -14.71 5.43 12.47
CA VAL A 141 -14.58 4.02 12.82
C VAL A 141 -14.14 3.23 11.60
N VAL A 142 -13.10 2.43 11.76
CA VAL A 142 -12.57 1.53 10.74
C VAL A 142 -12.68 0.10 11.21
N ASP A 143 -13.31 -0.74 10.42
CA ASP A 143 -13.29 -2.18 10.53
C ASP A 143 -12.62 -2.77 9.30
N TRP A 144 -11.40 -3.34 9.49
CA TRP A 144 -10.63 -3.93 8.40
C TRP A 144 -10.19 -5.33 8.77
N LYS A 145 -10.99 -6.30 8.35
CA LYS A 145 -10.90 -7.68 8.80
C LYS A 145 -10.99 -8.62 7.61
N GLU A 146 -10.03 -9.53 7.53
CA GLU A 146 -9.93 -10.50 6.44
C GLU A 146 -9.27 -11.80 6.91
N ASP A 147 -9.21 -12.79 6.04
CA ASP A 147 -8.55 -14.06 6.30
C ASP A 147 -7.16 -14.09 5.66
N VAL A 148 -6.11 -14.13 6.48
CA VAL A 148 -4.73 -14.20 6.01
C VAL A 148 -4.47 -15.43 5.12
N ARG A 149 -5.16 -16.55 5.36
CA ARG A 149 -5.01 -17.79 4.59
C ARG A 149 -5.47 -17.65 3.14
N ILE A 150 -6.38 -16.72 2.87
CA ILE A 150 -6.87 -16.40 1.51
C ILE A 150 -5.89 -15.48 0.79
N TRP A 151 -5.39 -14.44 1.50
CA TRP A 151 -4.62 -13.38 0.86
C TRP A 151 -3.13 -13.63 0.83
N HIS A 152 -2.59 -14.33 1.84
CA HIS A 152 -1.16 -14.60 1.99
C HIS A 152 -0.83 -16.09 2.25
N PRO A 153 -1.40 -17.03 1.48
CA PRO A 153 -1.17 -18.47 1.72
C PRO A 153 0.32 -18.81 1.65
N GLY A 154 0.87 -19.35 2.75
CA GLY A 154 2.25 -19.82 2.83
C GLY A 154 3.32 -18.72 2.75
N GLN A 155 2.97 -17.44 2.92
CA GLN A 155 3.90 -16.33 2.89
C GLN A 155 4.51 -16.05 4.27
N ALA A 156 5.58 -16.75 4.62
CA ALA A 156 6.23 -16.62 5.93
C ALA A 156 6.73 -15.19 6.23
N TRP A 157 7.15 -14.44 5.22
CA TRP A 157 7.73 -13.10 5.37
C TRP A 157 6.82 -12.09 6.08
N ILE A 158 5.48 -12.27 5.98
CA ILE A 158 4.52 -11.34 6.63
C ILE A 158 4.59 -11.39 8.15
N TRP A 159 5.03 -12.53 8.70
CA TRP A 159 5.16 -12.78 10.12
C TRP A 159 6.53 -12.44 10.69
N GLU A 160 7.52 -12.20 9.83
CA GLU A 160 8.88 -11.85 10.19
C GLU A 160 9.01 -10.34 10.47
N PRO A 161 10.08 -9.90 11.17
CA PRO A 161 10.37 -8.48 11.34
C PRO A 161 10.40 -7.75 9.99
N GLY A 162 9.66 -6.64 9.90
CA GLY A 162 9.46 -5.88 8.66
C GLY A 162 8.32 -6.38 7.76
N GLY A 163 7.67 -7.50 8.12
CA GLY A 163 6.52 -8.05 7.38
C GLY A 163 5.17 -7.47 7.76
N LEU A 164 5.10 -6.70 8.84
CA LEU A 164 3.98 -5.93 9.36
C LEU A 164 2.78 -6.73 9.94
N GLY A 165 2.62 -8.04 9.68
CA GLY A 165 1.46 -8.81 10.15
C GLY A 165 0.14 -8.19 9.68
N VAL A 166 -0.85 -8.07 10.58
CA VAL A 166 -2.17 -7.52 10.29
C VAL A 166 -2.14 -6.08 9.71
N PHE A 167 -1.03 -5.38 9.86
CA PHE A 167 -0.86 -4.07 9.22
C PHE A 167 -0.60 -4.18 7.71
N ASP A 168 -0.31 -5.36 7.16
CA ASP A 168 -0.20 -5.51 5.71
C ASP A 168 -1.51 -5.15 4.99
N PRO A 169 -2.71 -5.66 5.39
CA PRO A 169 -3.97 -5.11 4.92
C PRO A 169 -4.40 -3.83 5.64
N GLY A 170 -4.12 -3.69 6.94
CA GLY A 170 -4.54 -2.52 7.72
C GLY A 170 -3.96 -1.19 7.23
N ILE A 171 -2.76 -1.23 6.62
CA ILE A 171 -2.14 -0.04 6.03
C ILE A 171 -2.93 0.50 4.82
N ASN A 172 -3.76 -0.34 4.17
CA ASN A 172 -4.65 0.09 3.11
C ASN A 172 -5.71 1.04 3.67
N ALA A 173 -6.34 0.68 4.80
CA ALA A 173 -7.28 1.57 5.50
C ALA A 173 -6.59 2.87 5.95
N LEU A 174 -5.40 2.79 6.54
CA LEU A 174 -4.63 3.97 6.94
C LEU A 174 -4.28 4.85 5.74
N SER A 175 -4.00 4.25 4.58
CA SER A 175 -3.71 5.01 3.35
C SER A 175 -4.95 5.75 2.83
N ILE A 176 -6.14 5.16 2.96
CA ILE A 176 -7.40 5.84 2.65
C ILE A 176 -7.65 6.96 3.65
N LEU A 177 -7.54 6.70 4.96
CA LEU A 177 -7.79 7.72 6.01
C LEU A 177 -6.91 8.96 5.83
N THR A 178 -5.61 8.75 5.63
CA THR A 178 -4.66 9.86 5.41
C THR A 178 -4.93 10.64 4.11
N ARG A 179 -5.71 10.08 3.19
CA ARG A 179 -6.14 10.73 1.96
C ARG A 179 -7.44 11.50 2.10
N ILE A 180 -8.43 10.93 2.81
CA ILE A 180 -9.79 11.48 2.84
C ILE A 180 -10.04 12.47 3.99
N LEU A 181 -9.34 12.30 5.13
CA LEU A 181 -9.53 13.20 6.26
C LEU A 181 -8.88 14.57 6.02
N PRO A 182 -9.57 15.66 6.34
CA PRO A 182 -9.08 17.01 6.02
C PRO A 182 -7.92 17.47 6.93
N ARG A 183 -7.71 16.80 8.06
CA ARG A 183 -6.65 17.11 9.03
C ARG A 183 -5.76 15.92 9.28
N PRO A 184 -4.45 16.12 9.52
CA PRO A 184 -3.59 15.07 10.02
C PRO A 184 -4.07 14.57 11.39
N PHE A 185 -3.84 13.31 11.66
CA PHE A 185 -4.17 12.67 12.92
C PHE A 185 -2.96 11.89 13.44
N PHE A 186 -2.96 11.57 14.72
CA PHE A 186 -1.87 10.89 15.39
C PHE A 186 -2.38 9.79 16.32
N LEU A 187 -1.57 8.76 16.52
CA LEU A 187 -1.89 7.62 17.38
C LEU A 187 -1.87 8.05 18.86
N THR A 188 -2.92 7.67 19.60
CA THR A 188 -3.04 7.91 21.04
C THR A 188 -2.97 6.62 21.85
N ARG A 189 -3.35 5.48 21.25
CA ARG A 189 -3.32 4.16 21.88
C ARG A 189 -3.28 3.09 20.81
N ALA A 190 -2.53 2.01 21.10
CA ALA A 190 -2.59 0.77 20.33
C ALA A 190 -2.57 -0.45 21.28
N GLU A 191 -3.30 -1.50 20.90
CA GLU A 191 -3.19 -2.83 21.47
C GLU A 191 -2.96 -3.83 20.34
N LEU A 192 -1.86 -4.58 20.42
CA LEU A 192 -1.38 -5.45 19.35
C LEU A 192 -1.38 -6.90 19.83
N SER A 193 -2.15 -7.78 19.17
CA SER A 193 -2.25 -9.20 19.51
C SER A 193 -1.25 -10.00 18.67
N PHE A 194 -0.28 -10.63 19.34
CA PHE A 194 0.76 -11.45 18.71
C PHE A 194 0.55 -12.92 18.98
N PRO A 195 0.42 -13.78 17.95
CA PRO A 195 0.53 -15.21 18.18
C PRO A 195 1.89 -15.55 18.81
N CYS A 196 1.91 -16.40 19.83
CA CYS A 196 3.11 -16.63 20.66
C CYS A 196 4.36 -17.09 19.89
N HIS A 197 4.21 -17.60 18.65
CA HIS A 197 5.29 -18.08 17.77
C HIS A 197 5.56 -17.15 16.57
N ARG A 198 4.97 -15.93 16.54
CA ARG A 198 5.12 -14.99 15.43
C ARG A 198 5.71 -13.65 15.90
N ALA A 199 6.48 -13.01 15.04
CA ALA A 199 7.08 -11.71 15.33
C ALA A 199 6.19 -10.50 14.95
N ALA A 200 5.09 -10.75 14.24
CA ALA A 200 4.15 -9.71 13.80
C ALA A 200 2.73 -9.97 14.34
N PRO A 201 1.91 -8.92 14.55
CA PRO A 201 0.58 -9.05 15.15
C PRO A 201 -0.44 -9.63 14.14
N ILE A 202 -1.40 -10.39 14.67
CA ILE A 202 -2.55 -10.94 13.93
C ILE A 202 -3.79 -10.07 14.06
N ALA A 203 -3.85 -9.20 15.08
CA ALA A 203 -4.90 -8.22 15.27
C ALA A 203 -4.35 -6.95 15.91
N ALA A 204 -5.00 -5.82 15.66
CA ALA A 204 -4.65 -4.53 16.23
C ALA A 204 -5.91 -3.69 16.49
N ASP A 205 -6.01 -3.15 17.72
CA ASP A 205 -6.99 -2.13 18.10
C ASP A 205 -6.27 -0.80 18.29
N LEU A 206 -6.65 0.19 17.50
CA LEU A 206 -5.97 1.48 17.44
C LEU A 206 -6.92 2.63 17.77
N ALA A 207 -6.44 3.61 18.49
CA ALA A 207 -7.12 4.88 18.69
C ALA A 207 -6.21 6.02 18.25
N PHE A 208 -6.78 6.94 17.50
CA PHE A 208 -6.12 8.17 17.05
C PHE A 208 -6.98 9.37 17.42
N SER A 209 -6.36 10.54 17.35
CA SER A 209 -7.03 11.85 17.46
C SER A 209 -6.38 12.83 16.51
N ASP A 210 -7.10 13.88 16.14
CA ASP A 210 -6.53 15.07 15.52
C ASP A 210 -6.40 16.21 16.54
N ASP A 211 -5.86 17.34 16.13
CA ASP A 211 -5.69 18.52 16.98
C ASP A 211 -7.04 19.14 17.46
N SER A 212 -8.16 18.78 16.84
CA SER A 212 -9.50 19.20 17.27
C SER A 212 -10.16 18.23 18.26
N GLY A 213 -9.51 17.11 18.57
CA GLY A 213 -10.01 16.09 19.50
C GLY A 213 -10.98 15.08 18.87
N VAL A 214 -11.03 14.97 17.54
CA VAL A 214 -11.83 13.95 16.84
C VAL A 214 -11.36 12.55 17.24
N SER A 215 -12.30 11.68 17.62
CA SER A 215 -12.02 10.28 17.93
C SER A 215 -11.99 9.44 16.67
N ILE A 216 -10.87 8.77 16.41
CA ILE A 216 -10.69 7.84 15.31
C ILE A 216 -10.33 6.48 15.90
N ARG A 217 -11.10 5.43 15.57
CA ARG A 217 -10.84 4.06 16.02
C ARG A 217 -10.66 3.15 14.82
N ALA A 218 -9.70 2.23 14.90
CA ALA A 218 -9.50 1.22 13.86
C ALA A 218 -9.30 -0.15 14.51
N ALA A 219 -10.06 -1.15 14.04
CA ALA A 219 -9.92 -2.53 14.41
C ALA A 219 -9.47 -3.35 13.19
N PHE A 220 -8.29 -3.96 13.30
CA PHE A 220 -7.73 -4.84 12.28
C PHE A 220 -7.69 -6.27 12.79
N ASP A 221 -8.14 -7.22 11.99
CA ASP A 221 -8.08 -8.64 12.35
C ASP A 221 -7.85 -9.51 11.11
N TRP A 222 -6.90 -10.40 11.20
CA TRP A 222 -6.53 -11.30 10.11
C TRP A 222 -7.13 -12.71 10.24
N ARG A 223 -8.01 -12.90 11.20
CA ARG A 223 -8.64 -14.19 11.49
C ARG A 223 -10.08 -14.30 10.98
N GLN A 224 -10.61 -13.26 10.35
CA GLN A 224 -12.02 -13.26 9.92
C GLN A 224 -12.24 -14.24 8.78
N THR A 225 -13.00 -15.31 9.06
CA THR A 225 -13.46 -16.25 8.05
C THR A 225 -14.79 -15.82 7.44
N GLY A 226 -15.08 -16.25 6.22
CA GLY A 226 -16.29 -15.89 5.50
C GLY A 226 -16.21 -14.53 4.82
N ALA A 227 -17.30 -13.76 4.87
CA ALA A 227 -17.34 -12.43 4.27
C ALA A 227 -16.38 -11.50 4.99
N GLN A 228 -15.57 -10.78 4.20
CA GLN A 228 -14.57 -9.86 4.70
C GLN A 228 -15.17 -8.48 4.95
N THR A 229 -14.58 -7.71 5.87
CA THR A 229 -15.01 -6.36 6.23
C THR A 229 -13.88 -5.39 5.93
N TRP A 230 -14.11 -4.45 5.02
CA TRP A 230 -13.18 -3.38 4.66
C TRP A 230 -13.92 -2.07 4.63
N ASP A 231 -14.31 -1.59 5.82
CA ASP A 231 -15.23 -0.48 6.00
C ASP A 231 -14.60 0.68 6.77
N ILE A 232 -14.90 1.89 6.32
CA ILE A 232 -14.56 3.14 6.98
C ILE A 232 -15.83 3.96 7.09
N ARG A 233 -16.29 4.19 8.33
CA ARG A 233 -17.43 5.03 8.67
C ARG A 233 -16.96 6.35 9.23
N VAL A 234 -17.48 7.44 8.70
CA VAL A 234 -17.18 8.80 9.16
C VAL A 234 -18.49 9.52 9.51
N GLU A 235 -18.65 9.89 10.78
CA GLU A 235 -19.75 10.73 11.23
C GLU A 235 -19.35 12.21 11.08
N THR A 236 -20.26 13.01 10.56
CA THR A 236 -20.05 14.44 10.34
C THR A 236 -21.25 15.24 10.82
N ASP A 237 -21.09 16.56 10.94
CA ASP A 237 -22.16 17.52 11.23
C ASP A 237 -23.31 17.52 10.20
N ALA A 238 -23.15 16.83 9.08
CA ALA A 238 -24.10 16.79 7.99
C ALA A 238 -24.42 15.37 7.51
N GLY A 239 -24.31 14.38 8.40
CA GLY A 239 -24.67 13.01 8.15
C GLY A 239 -23.48 12.04 8.16
N CYS A 240 -23.77 10.77 7.88
CA CYS A 240 -22.82 9.66 7.92
C CYS A 240 -22.31 9.31 6.53
N VAL A 241 -21.01 9.07 6.44
CA VAL A 241 -20.34 8.56 5.23
C VAL A 241 -19.80 7.18 5.51
N LEU A 242 -20.14 6.21 4.66
CA LEU A 242 -19.61 4.85 4.71
C LEU A 242 -18.88 4.53 3.40
N LEU A 243 -17.57 4.33 3.50
CA LEU A 243 -16.79 3.64 2.46
C LEU A 243 -16.77 2.16 2.81
N SER A 244 -17.12 1.30 1.87
CA SER A 244 -17.09 -0.15 2.05
C SER A 244 -16.42 -0.85 0.87
N GLY A 245 -16.13 -2.17 1.05
CA GLY A 245 -15.45 -2.96 0.04
C GLY A 245 -14.07 -2.40 -0.36
N GLY A 246 -13.30 -1.89 0.64
CA GLY A 246 -11.98 -1.33 0.39
C GLY A 246 -11.96 -0.01 -0.37
N GLY A 247 -13.08 0.72 -0.41
CA GLY A 247 -13.23 1.98 -1.15
C GLY A 247 -13.86 1.79 -2.54
N SER A 248 -14.45 0.64 -2.82
CA SER A 248 -15.21 0.43 -4.06
C SER A 248 -16.60 1.03 -4.01
N ARG A 249 -17.14 1.25 -2.80
CA ARG A 249 -18.49 1.78 -2.60
C ARG A 249 -18.49 2.94 -1.61
N LEU A 250 -19.29 3.97 -1.92
CA LEU A 250 -19.54 5.14 -1.07
C LEU A 250 -21.04 5.31 -0.86
N VAL A 251 -21.46 5.36 0.40
CA VAL A 251 -22.82 5.67 0.83
C VAL A 251 -22.79 6.88 1.73
N CYS A 252 -23.68 7.84 1.48
CA CYS A 252 -23.92 9.01 2.34
C CYS A 252 -25.40 9.02 2.71
N ASP A 253 -25.72 8.93 4.00
CA ASP A 253 -27.09 8.93 4.53
C ASP A 253 -28.04 8.03 3.72
N ASP A 254 -27.74 6.74 3.64
CA ASP A 254 -28.48 5.71 2.88
C ASP A 254 -28.50 5.88 1.34
N ARG A 255 -27.89 6.94 0.81
CA ARG A 255 -27.76 7.17 -0.62
C ARG A 255 -26.41 6.66 -1.13
N THR A 256 -26.43 5.67 -2.03
CA THR A 256 -25.22 5.21 -2.74
C THR A 256 -24.79 6.28 -3.75
N LEU A 257 -23.57 6.79 -3.59
CA LEU A 257 -22.94 7.74 -4.51
C LEU A 257 -21.98 7.08 -5.48
N VAL A 258 -21.29 6.03 -5.05
CA VAL A 258 -20.37 5.23 -5.87
C VAL A 258 -20.59 3.76 -5.56
N ASP A 259 -20.60 2.92 -6.57
CA ASP A 259 -20.59 1.45 -6.47
C ASP A 259 -19.92 0.92 -7.73
N GLU A 260 -18.59 0.79 -7.71
CA GLU A 260 -17.78 0.46 -8.86
C GLU A 260 -16.80 -0.65 -8.55
N LYS A 261 -16.43 -1.42 -9.57
CA LYS A 261 -15.41 -2.47 -9.41
C LYS A 261 -14.03 -1.85 -9.17
N PRO A 262 -13.21 -2.48 -8.31
CA PRO A 262 -11.84 -2.07 -8.08
C PRO A 262 -11.04 -1.97 -9.39
N ALA A 263 -10.29 -0.88 -9.56
CA ALA A 263 -9.43 -0.63 -10.72
C ALA A 263 -8.16 0.16 -10.33
N GLU A 264 -7.73 0.03 -9.09
CA GLU A 264 -6.70 0.85 -8.46
C GLU A 264 -5.38 0.85 -9.23
N TYR A 265 -4.92 -0.32 -9.67
CA TYR A 265 -3.61 -0.45 -10.32
C TYR A 265 -3.50 0.27 -11.66
N ARG A 266 -4.61 0.45 -12.39
CA ARG A 266 -4.62 1.32 -13.58
C ARG A 266 -4.39 2.78 -13.20
N GLY A 267 -4.96 3.21 -12.07
CA GLY A 267 -4.72 4.54 -11.51
C GLY A 267 -3.25 4.74 -11.13
N ILE A 268 -2.63 3.75 -10.48
CA ILE A 268 -1.20 3.74 -10.13
C ILE A 268 -0.33 3.95 -11.38
N TYR A 269 -0.51 3.14 -12.41
CA TYR A 269 0.35 3.24 -13.60
C TYR A 269 0.14 4.52 -14.39
N ARG A 270 -1.09 5.04 -14.49
CA ARG A 270 -1.34 6.38 -15.05
C ARG A 270 -0.60 7.45 -14.27
N ARG A 271 -0.71 7.42 -12.93
CA ARG A 271 0.01 8.36 -12.05
C ARG A 271 1.51 8.24 -12.20
N PHE A 272 2.05 7.03 -12.30
CA PHE A 272 3.49 6.82 -12.48
C PHE A 272 4.00 7.42 -13.80
N VAL A 273 3.27 7.23 -14.90
CA VAL A 273 3.58 7.86 -16.20
C VAL A 273 3.56 9.39 -16.11
N GLU A 274 2.58 9.96 -15.39
CA GLU A 274 2.50 11.41 -15.17
C GLU A 274 3.68 11.92 -14.34
N LEU A 275 4.02 11.25 -13.25
CA LEU A 275 5.15 11.62 -12.39
C LEU A 275 6.47 11.62 -13.16
N ILE A 276 6.71 10.59 -13.97
CA ILE A 276 7.91 10.52 -14.83
C ILE A 276 7.94 11.68 -15.83
N ALA A 277 6.80 11.97 -16.47
CA ALA A 277 6.70 13.04 -17.46
C ALA A 277 6.99 14.43 -16.85
N HIS A 278 6.63 14.64 -15.58
CA HIS A 278 6.85 15.91 -14.87
C HIS A 278 8.13 15.91 -14.03
N ARG A 279 8.87 14.80 -13.98
CA ARG A 279 10.04 14.61 -13.11
C ARG A 279 9.72 14.83 -11.62
N GLU A 280 8.57 14.35 -11.22
CA GLU A 280 8.08 14.41 -9.83
C GLU A 280 8.18 13.06 -9.14
N SER A 281 8.20 13.08 -7.82
CA SER A 281 8.05 11.91 -6.95
C SER A 281 6.78 12.03 -6.12
N ASP A 282 6.20 10.89 -5.74
CA ASP A 282 5.06 10.83 -4.83
C ASP A 282 5.38 9.80 -3.73
N VAL A 283 5.91 10.29 -2.61
CA VAL A 283 6.41 9.47 -1.49
C VAL A 283 5.77 9.97 -0.20
N ASP A 284 4.47 9.72 -0.05
CA ASP A 284 3.78 9.96 1.21
C ASP A 284 4.04 8.79 2.17
N LEU A 285 4.64 9.07 3.30
CA LEU A 285 4.99 8.08 4.33
C LEU A 285 3.96 7.98 5.45
N SER A 286 2.94 8.84 5.47
CA SER A 286 1.99 8.93 6.60
C SER A 286 1.33 7.58 6.97
N PRO A 287 0.91 6.70 6.04
CA PRO A 287 0.37 5.41 6.44
C PRO A 287 1.40 4.52 7.16
N LEU A 288 2.65 4.53 6.70
CA LEU A 288 3.73 3.75 7.33
C LEU A 288 4.17 4.35 8.67
N VAL A 289 4.12 5.66 8.83
CA VAL A 289 4.37 6.33 10.11
C VAL A 289 3.36 5.86 11.15
N HIS A 290 2.06 5.81 10.84
CA HIS A 290 1.05 5.30 11.78
C HIS A 290 1.28 3.83 12.18
N VAL A 291 1.75 3.01 11.25
CA VAL A 291 2.15 1.62 11.58
C VAL A 291 3.37 1.62 12.51
N ALA A 292 4.40 2.42 12.22
CA ALA A 292 5.59 2.52 13.07
C ALA A 292 5.23 3.01 14.48
N ASP A 293 4.38 4.03 14.60
CA ASP A 293 3.89 4.55 15.87
C ASP A 293 3.10 3.49 16.64
N ALA A 294 2.31 2.64 15.94
CA ALA A 294 1.61 1.55 16.58
C ALA A 294 2.57 0.50 17.17
N PHE A 295 3.67 0.18 16.51
CA PHE A 295 4.69 -0.69 17.07
C PHE A 295 5.47 -0.04 18.23
N MET A 296 5.68 1.28 18.20
CA MET A 296 6.38 2.03 19.26
C MET A 296 5.52 2.21 20.51
N LEU A 297 4.26 2.60 20.35
CA LEU A 297 3.34 2.94 21.44
C LEU A 297 2.50 1.74 21.91
N GLY A 298 2.39 0.72 21.07
CA GLY A 298 1.43 -0.37 21.23
C GLY A 298 1.75 -1.28 22.40
N ARG A 299 0.72 -1.54 23.22
CA ARG A 299 0.76 -2.61 24.22
C ARG A 299 0.71 -3.96 23.49
N ARG A 300 1.76 -4.76 23.65
CA ARG A 300 1.80 -6.13 23.13
C ARG A 300 1.00 -7.07 24.01
N ARG A 301 0.13 -7.86 23.41
CA ARG A 301 -0.61 -8.94 24.02
C ARG A 301 -0.28 -10.25 23.31
N GLU A 302 0.24 -11.22 24.01
CA GLU A 302 0.40 -12.56 23.48
C GLU A 302 -0.97 -13.26 23.40
N VAL A 303 -1.22 -13.95 22.28
CA VAL A 303 -2.42 -14.74 22.03
C VAL A 303 -2.03 -16.15 21.61
N GLU A 304 -3.02 -17.06 21.59
CA GLU A 304 -2.83 -18.45 21.17
C GLU A 304 -2.11 -18.55 19.81
N PRO A 305 -1.38 -19.65 19.57
CA PRO A 305 -0.76 -19.91 18.29
C PRO A 305 -1.79 -19.83 17.15
N PHE A 306 -1.42 -19.16 16.06
CA PHE A 306 -2.21 -19.16 14.83
C PHE A 306 -1.56 -20.08 13.81
N ILE A 307 -2.28 -21.14 13.44
CA ILE A 307 -1.85 -22.14 12.46
C ILE A 307 -2.63 -21.91 11.17
N GLU A 308 -1.89 -21.80 10.08
CA GLU A 308 -2.44 -21.70 8.72
C GLU A 308 -2.62 -23.13 8.19
N ASP A 309 -3.80 -23.73 8.43
CA ASP A 309 -4.13 -25.07 7.90
C ASP A 309 -4.70 -24.98 6.49
#